data_268fa7287aec41998fd7f518b3182c18
#
_entry.id   268fa7287aec41998fd7f518b3182c18
#
_cell.length_a   1.000
_cell.length_b   1.000
_cell.length_c   1.000
_cell.angle_alpha   90.00
_cell.angle_beta   90.00
_cell.angle_gamma   90.00
#
_symmetry.space_group_name_H-M   'P 1'
#
loop_
_entity.id
_entity.type
_entity.pdbx_description
1 polymer ?
#
loop_
_entity_poly.entity_id
_entity_poly.type
_entity_poly.pdbx_seq_one_letter_code
_entity_poly.pdbx_strand_id
1 'polypeptide(L)'
;MKKISLIIVAVLALLCGVTASAQTETRWGVTAGANYNEIHFKQSDIMPVDKAFGPMLGLTGEMNIQGIGFGVDLSLLYSMRGGKLHYGDYKIWSSLGLGDEMVRMHYLDVPLNLKFRWHRMNGFEDKLMPFVAVGPTFSFLVGSNLKDVNNYTPVSVIMHFGAGIELYRHLQLQGGFNFSIGQTLRTKLLDENIAKNRYWTITAPYFFKE
;
A
#
# COMPACT_ATOMS: atom_id res chain seq x y z
N MET A 1 -4.23 24.93 -1.21
CA MET A 1 -4.25 24.55 0.22
C MET A 1 -5.66 24.39 0.79
N LYS A 2 -6.62 25.34 0.62
CA LYS A 2 -7.99 25.22 1.16
C LYS A 2 -8.79 23.97 0.74
N LYS A 3 -8.61 23.48 -0.50
CA LYS A 3 -9.33 22.29 -1.00
C LYS A 3 -8.87 20.98 -0.34
N ILE A 4 -7.58 20.86 -0.02
CA ILE A 4 -7.01 19.68 0.64
C ILE A 4 -7.48 19.62 2.09
N SER A 5 -7.52 20.77 2.77
CA SER A 5 -8.03 20.88 4.14
C SER A 5 -9.50 20.46 4.24
N LEU A 6 -10.31 20.81 3.23
CA LEU A 6 -11.73 20.45 3.18
C LEU A 6 -11.95 18.95 3.00
N ILE A 7 -11.11 18.30 2.20
CA ILE A 7 -11.14 16.83 1.99
C ILE A 7 -10.74 16.09 3.27
N ILE A 8 -9.70 16.57 3.97
CA ILE A 8 -9.27 15.98 5.25
C ILE A 8 -10.39 16.12 6.31
N VAL A 9 -11.02 17.29 6.40
CA VAL A 9 -12.15 17.52 7.32
C VAL A 9 -13.35 16.65 6.95
N ALA A 10 -13.68 16.49 5.67
CA ALA A 10 -14.76 15.62 5.22
C ALA A 10 -14.50 14.14 5.53
N VAL A 11 -13.27 13.68 5.37
CA VAL A 11 -12.85 12.30 5.72
C VAL A 11 -12.91 12.09 7.24
N LEU A 12 -12.45 13.07 8.04
CA LEU A 12 -12.56 13.03 9.49
C LEU A 12 -14.03 13.07 9.96
N ALA A 13 -14.89 13.86 9.33
CA ALA A 13 -16.31 13.93 9.64
C ALA A 13 -17.05 12.63 9.29
N LEU A 14 -16.68 11.97 8.19
CA LEU A 14 -17.18 10.63 7.83
C LEU A 14 -16.76 9.57 8.85
N LEU A 15 -15.53 9.66 9.39
CA LEU A 15 -15.05 8.75 10.43
C LEU A 15 -15.74 9.00 11.80
N CYS A 16 -16.13 10.22 12.10
CA CYS A 16 -16.86 10.56 13.34
C CYS A 16 -18.38 10.29 13.25
N GLY A 17 -18.95 10.18 12.06
CA GLY A 17 -20.40 10.09 11.84
C GLY A 17 -21.00 8.69 11.95
N VAL A 18 -20.19 7.64 12.11
CA VAL A 18 -20.67 6.24 12.18
C VAL A 18 -20.87 5.82 13.64
N THR A 19 -21.64 6.60 14.41
CA THR A 19 -22.27 6.11 15.65
C THR A 19 -23.64 5.51 15.34
N ALA A 20 -23.69 4.60 14.37
CA ALA A 20 -24.87 3.78 14.18
C ALA A 20 -24.89 2.71 15.27
N SER A 21 -26.04 2.48 15.90
CA SER A 21 -26.33 1.50 16.95
C SER A 21 -26.20 0.04 16.50
N ALA A 22 -25.42 -0.26 15.50
CA ALA A 22 -24.94 -1.59 15.19
C ALA A 22 -23.85 -1.94 16.21
N GLN A 23 -23.89 -3.12 16.79
CA GLN A 23 -22.81 -3.63 17.62
C GLN A 23 -21.53 -3.66 16.79
N THR A 24 -20.74 -2.62 16.91
CA THR A 24 -19.49 -2.42 16.15
C THR A 24 -18.34 -2.73 17.07
N GLU A 25 -17.54 -3.70 16.70
CA GLU A 25 -16.32 -4.05 17.42
C GLU A 25 -15.15 -3.30 16.76
N THR A 26 -14.49 -2.44 17.53
CA THR A 26 -13.30 -1.72 17.09
C THR A 26 -12.08 -2.31 17.76
N ARG A 27 -11.04 -2.61 17.01
CA ARG A 27 -9.80 -3.16 17.55
C ARG A 27 -8.59 -2.49 16.91
N TRP A 28 -7.51 -2.40 17.67
CA TRP A 28 -6.26 -1.80 17.27
C TRP A 28 -5.14 -2.81 17.28
N GLY A 29 -4.15 -2.58 16.44
CA GLY A 29 -3.03 -3.48 16.33
C GLY A 29 -1.82 -2.86 15.64
N VAL A 30 -0.81 -3.67 15.48
CA VAL A 30 0.40 -3.36 14.73
C VAL A 30 0.46 -4.24 13.50
N THR A 31 0.96 -3.70 12.41
CA THR A 31 1.13 -4.43 11.16
C THR A 31 2.59 -4.44 10.78
N ALA A 32 3.11 -5.64 10.50
CA ALA A 32 4.40 -5.83 9.86
C ALA A 32 4.19 -6.53 8.51
N GLY A 33 5.08 -6.28 7.56
CA GLY A 33 4.96 -6.90 6.24
C GLY A 33 6.12 -6.59 5.33
N ALA A 34 5.97 -7.03 4.09
CA ALA A 34 6.93 -6.78 3.02
C ALA A 34 6.21 -6.53 1.69
N ASN A 35 6.83 -5.67 0.89
CA ASN A 35 6.44 -5.42 -0.49
C ASN A 35 7.42 -6.12 -1.43
N TYR A 36 6.88 -6.70 -2.49
CA TYR A 36 7.64 -7.17 -3.64
C TYR A 36 7.30 -6.29 -4.83
N ASN A 37 8.18 -5.35 -5.12
CA ASN A 37 7.92 -4.27 -6.05
C ASN A 37 8.42 -4.61 -7.45
N GLU A 38 7.61 -4.24 -8.45
CA GLU A 38 7.97 -4.27 -9.85
C GLU A 38 7.60 -2.92 -10.47
N ILE A 39 8.61 -2.16 -10.88
CA ILE A 39 8.39 -0.90 -11.57
C ILE A 39 8.28 -1.20 -13.07
N HIS A 40 7.08 -1.09 -13.62
CA HIS A 40 6.83 -1.26 -15.04
C HIS A 40 6.93 0.08 -15.77
N PHE A 41 7.94 0.22 -16.62
CA PHE A 41 8.00 1.30 -17.61
C PHE A 41 7.25 0.87 -18.89
N LYS A 42 6.60 1.84 -19.56
CA LYS A 42 5.86 1.59 -20.83
C LYS A 42 6.79 1.11 -21.95
N GLN A 43 8.10 1.44 -21.85
CA GLN A 43 9.18 0.97 -22.73
C GLN A 43 10.18 0.16 -21.89
N SER A 44 9.83 -1.07 -21.58
CA SER A 44 10.65 -1.99 -20.77
C SER A 44 12.01 -2.34 -21.40
N ASP A 45 12.14 -2.20 -22.72
CA ASP A 45 13.37 -2.55 -23.44
C ASP A 45 14.50 -1.52 -23.24
N ILE A 46 14.20 -0.33 -22.73
CA ILE A 46 15.18 0.74 -22.57
C ILE A 46 15.74 0.81 -21.14
N MET A 47 14.96 0.39 -20.13
CA MET A 47 15.36 0.40 -18.73
C MET A 47 14.87 -0.87 -18.01
N PRO A 48 15.66 -1.93 -17.97
CA PRO A 48 15.35 -3.09 -17.13
C PRO A 48 15.46 -2.70 -15.65
N VAL A 49 14.44 -3.04 -14.89
CA VAL A 49 14.38 -2.80 -13.45
C VAL A 49 14.25 -4.13 -12.73
N ASP A 50 15.20 -4.43 -11.86
CA ASP A 50 15.11 -5.61 -11.01
C ASP A 50 14.10 -5.38 -9.88
N LYS A 51 13.35 -6.43 -9.58
CA LYS A 51 12.38 -6.47 -8.49
C LYS A 51 13.10 -6.34 -7.15
N ALA A 52 12.52 -5.55 -6.25
CA ALA A 52 13.10 -5.37 -4.92
C ALA A 52 12.08 -5.63 -3.81
N PHE A 53 12.59 -6.19 -2.71
CA PHE A 53 11.84 -6.31 -1.47
C PHE A 53 11.98 -5.04 -0.64
N GLY A 54 10.86 -4.61 -0.04
CA GLY A 54 10.83 -3.49 0.88
C GLY A 54 10.03 -3.81 2.13
N PRO A 55 10.52 -3.51 3.33
CA PRO A 55 9.78 -3.72 4.57
C PRO A 55 8.61 -2.75 4.70
N MET A 56 7.59 -3.18 5.44
CA MET A 56 6.44 -2.38 5.87
C MET A 56 6.23 -2.56 7.37
N LEU A 57 5.93 -1.45 8.05
CA LEU A 57 5.60 -1.46 9.47
C LEU A 57 4.65 -0.32 9.80
N GLY A 58 3.70 -0.55 10.72
CA GLY A 58 2.82 0.52 11.17
C GLY A 58 1.70 0.09 12.09
N LEU A 59 0.71 0.97 12.20
CA LEU A 59 -0.47 0.79 13.04
C LEU A 59 -1.69 0.48 12.18
N THR A 60 -2.58 -0.34 12.71
CA THR A 60 -3.83 -0.71 12.04
C THR A 60 -4.97 -0.61 13.03
N GLY A 61 -6.05 0.07 12.61
CA GLY A 61 -7.34 0.07 13.27
C GLY A 61 -8.36 -0.64 12.40
N GLU A 62 -9.19 -1.44 13.00
CA GLU A 62 -10.23 -2.17 12.31
C GLU A 62 -11.56 -2.04 13.03
N MET A 63 -12.61 -1.76 12.27
CA MET A 63 -13.98 -1.67 12.74
C MET A 63 -14.83 -2.73 12.03
N ASN A 64 -15.42 -3.64 12.81
CA ASN A 64 -16.23 -4.73 12.32
C ASN A 64 -17.69 -4.54 12.68
N ILE A 65 -18.57 -4.79 11.72
CA ILE A 65 -20.00 -4.83 11.93
C ILE A 65 -20.37 -6.28 12.24
N GLN A 66 -20.76 -6.53 13.47
CA GLN A 66 -21.14 -7.88 13.90
C GLN A 66 -22.36 -8.40 13.12
N GLY A 67 -22.35 -9.67 12.78
CA GLY A 67 -23.47 -10.37 12.14
C GLY A 67 -23.47 -10.39 10.62
N ILE A 68 -22.88 -9.41 9.94
CA ILE A 68 -22.83 -9.37 8.46
C ILE A 68 -21.45 -9.66 7.86
N GLY A 69 -20.40 -9.69 8.67
CA GLY A 69 -19.05 -10.01 8.22
C GLY A 69 -18.32 -8.88 7.49
N PHE A 70 -18.93 -7.72 7.38
CA PHE A 70 -18.26 -6.54 6.81
C PHE A 70 -17.51 -5.76 7.88
N GLY A 71 -16.37 -5.24 7.50
CA GLY A 71 -15.56 -4.36 8.32
C GLY A 71 -14.81 -3.35 7.47
N VAL A 72 -14.31 -2.32 8.14
CA VAL A 72 -13.44 -1.30 7.55
C VAL A 72 -12.11 -1.32 8.29
N ASP A 73 -11.04 -1.31 7.54
CA ASP A 73 -9.67 -1.28 8.02
C ASP A 73 -9.03 0.04 7.60
N LEU A 74 -8.47 0.74 8.56
CA LEU A 74 -7.68 1.94 8.36
C LEU A 74 -6.31 1.74 8.98
N SER A 75 -5.27 1.91 8.21
CA SER A 75 -3.90 1.74 8.70
C SER A 75 -3.04 2.97 8.40
N LEU A 76 -1.96 3.09 9.15
CA LEU A 76 -0.89 4.04 8.90
C LEU A 76 0.42 3.25 8.84
N LEU A 77 0.96 3.07 7.64
CA LEU A 77 2.08 2.18 7.39
C LEU A 77 3.27 2.95 6.81
N TYR A 78 4.42 2.78 7.40
CA TYR A 78 5.67 3.09 6.74
C TYR A 78 6.01 1.96 5.75
N SER A 79 6.34 2.31 4.52
CA SER A 79 6.59 1.36 3.44
C SER A 79 7.81 1.78 2.64
N MET A 80 8.78 0.89 2.51
CA MET A 80 9.92 1.10 1.63
C MET A 80 9.65 0.41 0.29
N ARG A 81 9.81 1.13 -0.81
CA ARG A 81 9.68 0.61 -2.17
C ARG A 81 10.89 0.99 -2.98
N GLY A 82 11.25 0.17 -3.93
CA GLY A 82 12.39 0.47 -4.77
C GLY A 82 12.64 -0.60 -5.81
N GLY A 83 13.75 -0.45 -6.52
CA GLY A 83 14.24 -1.37 -7.51
C GLY A 83 15.67 -1.02 -7.88
N LYS A 84 16.39 -1.97 -8.45
CA LYS A 84 17.70 -1.70 -9.04
C LYS A 84 17.50 -1.28 -10.48
N LEU A 85 17.86 -0.03 -10.79
CA LEU A 85 17.84 0.50 -12.15
C LEU A 85 19.14 0.16 -12.84
N HIS A 86 19.04 -0.55 -13.97
CA HIS A 86 20.17 -0.80 -14.86
C HIS A 86 20.10 0.22 -16.00
N TYR A 87 20.96 1.24 -15.95
CA TYR A 87 21.03 2.25 -17.02
C TYR A 87 21.76 1.74 -18.28
N GLY A 88 22.33 0.52 -18.21
CA GLY A 88 23.05 -0.10 -19.33
C GLY A 88 24.29 0.65 -19.80
N ASP A 89 25.03 0.03 -20.74
CA ASP A 89 26.26 0.58 -21.33
C ASP A 89 26.02 1.67 -22.40
N TYR A 90 24.85 2.28 -22.45
CA TYR A 90 24.58 3.36 -23.40
C TYR A 90 25.42 4.60 -23.05
N LYS A 91 26.22 5.08 -24.01
CA LYS A 91 27.13 6.23 -23.87
C LYS A 91 26.48 7.49 -23.29
N ILE A 92 25.17 7.66 -23.48
CA ILE A 92 24.40 8.79 -22.96
C ILE A 92 24.34 8.77 -21.43
N TRP A 93 24.18 7.61 -20.82
CA TRP A 93 24.05 7.45 -19.36
C TRP A 93 25.41 7.42 -18.67
N SER A 94 26.40 6.76 -19.28
CA SER A 94 27.77 6.70 -18.74
C SER A 94 28.47 8.07 -18.76
N SER A 95 28.16 8.96 -19.73
CA SER A 95 28.68 10.33 -19.76
C SER A 95 28.11 11.21 -18.65
N LEU A 96 26.95 10.84 -18.07
CA LEU A 96 26.35 11.52 -16.93
C LEU A 96 26.75 10.90 -15.56
N GLY A 97 27.68 9.91 -15.57
CA GLY A 97 28.11 9.21 -14.36
C GLY A 97 27.02 8.33 -13.73
N LEU A 98 26.03 7.91 -14.51
CA LEU A 98 24.93 7.04 -14.08
C LEU A 98 25.32 5.61 -14.38
N GLY A 99 25.57 4.82 -13.33
CA GLY A 99 25.74 3.36 -13.36
C GLY A 99 24.50 2.65 -12.79
N ASP A 100 24.67 1.38 -12.44
CA ASP A 100 23.66 0.63 -11.72
C ASP A 100 23.35 1.30 -10.39
N GLU A 101 22.13 1.81 -10.23
CA GLU A 101 21.72 2.50 -8.99
C GLU A 101 20.56 1.78 -8.33
N MET A 102 20.68 1.57 -7.02
CA MET A 102 19.58 1.09 -6.20
C MET A 102 18.72 2.27 -5.76
N VAL A 103 17.53 2.36 -6.31
CA VAL A 103 16.54 3.36 -5.94
C VAL A 103 15.77 2.88 -4.72
N ARG A 104 15.72 3.70 -3.68
CA ARG A 104 14.92 3.49 -2.48
C ARG A 104 13.99 4.67 -2.28
N MET A 105 12.71 4.38 -2.15
CA MET A 105 11.66 5.37 -1.92
C MET A 105 10.94 5.00 -0.63
N HIS A 106 10.79 5.96 0.25
CA HIS A 106 10.15 5.82 1.55
C HIS A 106 8.77 6.46 1.49
N TYR A 107 7.74 5.69 1.76
CA TYR A 107 6.36 6.11 1.72
C TYR A 107 5.70 6.01 3.08
N LEU A 108 4.80 6.94 3.32
CA LEU A 108 3.77 6.83 4.36
C LEU A 108 2.47 6.46 3.65
N ASP A 109 2.00 5.26 3.90
CA ASP A 109 0.81 4.70 3.28
C ASP A 109 -0.38 4.75 4.25
N VAL A 110 -1.51 5.21 3.75
CA VAL A 110 -2.79 5.22 4.48
C VAL A 110 -3.79 4.37 3.67
N PRO A 111 -3.79 3.04 3.85
CA PRO A 111 -4.79 2.18 3.26
C PRO A 111 -6.13 2.33 4.00
N LEU A 112 -7.21 2.39 3.21
CA LEU A 112 -8.59 2.31 3.68
C LEU A 112 -9.26 1.14 2.96
N ASN A 113 -9.40 0.01 3.63
CA ASN A 113 -9.92 -1.20 3.02
C ASN A 113 -11.29 -1.56 3.56
N LEU A 114 -12.17 -1.96 2.67
CA LEU A 114 -13.38 -2.69 3.00
C LEU A 114 -13.01 -4.18 3.08
N LYS A 115 -13.30 -4.80 4.22
CA LYS A 115 -13.08 -6.24 4.47
C LYS A 115 -14.39 -6.98 4.52
N PHE A 116 -14.39 -8.19 3.96
CA PHE A 116 -15.47 -9.15 4.13
C PHE A 116 -14.89 -10.43 4.74
N ARG A 117 -15.45 -10.84 5.88
CA ARG A 117 -15.08 -12.05 6.63
C ARG A 117 -16.16 -13.12 6.54
N TRP A 118 -15.73 -14.34 6.41
CA TRP A 118 -16.62 -15.49 6.37
C TRP A 118 -16.90 -16.01 7.77
N HIS A 119 -18.05 -15.63 8.34
CA HIS A 119 -18.40 -15.94 9.73
C HIS A 119 -19.15 -17.27 9.93
N ARG A 120 -19.63 -17.91 8.87
CA ARG A 120 -20.49 -19.09 8.99
C ARG A 120 -19.72 -20.36 8.69
N MET A 121 -18.89 -20.80 9.65
CA MET A 121 -18.03 -21.98 9.52
C MET A 121 -18.26 -23.00 10.65
N ASN A 122 -19.48 -23.05 11.25
CA ASN A 122 -19.85 -24.03 12.29
C ASN A 122 -18.90 -24.04 13.51
N GLY A 123 -18.47 -22.85 13.98
CA GLY A 123 -17.57 -22.72 15.14
C GLY A 123 -16.08 -22.80 14.77
N PHE A 124 -15.73 -23.03 13.51
CA PHE A 124 -14.33 -23.00 13.07
C PHE A 124 -13.79 -21.57 12.96
N GLU A 125 -14.69 -20.60 12.87
CA GLU A 125 -14.40 -19.15 12.79
C GLU A 125 -13.61 -18.60 13.99
N ASP A 126 -13.69 -19.25 15.15
CA ASP A 126 -12.91 -18.85 16.32
C ASP A 126 -11.41 -19.15 16.18
N LYS A 127 -11.06 -20.13 15.36
CA LYS A 127 -9.67 -20.53 15.13
C LYS A 127 -9.09 -19.98 13.84
N LEU A 128 -9.90 -19.99 12.78
CA LEU A 128 -9.47 -19.57 11.45
C LEU A 128 -10.66 -18.95 10.71
N MET A 129 -10.51 -17.71 10.28
CA MET A 129 -11.52 -16.98 9.54
C MET A 129 -10.92 -16.38 8.26
N PRO A 130 -11.32 -16.88 7.08
CA PRO A 130 -10.89 -16.30 5.82
C PRO A 130 -11.55 -14.95 5.59
N PHE A 131 -10.83 -14.04 4.94
CA PHE A 131 -11.35 -12.74 4.57
C PHE A 131 -10.79 -12.27 3.22
N VAL A 132 -11.50 -11.34 2.62
CA VAL A 132 -11.04 -10.57 1.47
C VAL A 132 -11.08 -9.09 1.81
N ALA A 133 -10.17 -8.33 1.22
CA ALA A 133 -10.05 -6.90 1.45
C ALA A 133 -9.86 -6.17 0.12
N VAL A 134 -10.51 -5.03 -0.03
CA VAL A 134 -10.39 -4.16 -1.20
C VAL A 134 -10.51 -2.71 -0.78
N GLY A 135 -9.64 -1.85 -1.32
CA GLY A 135 -9.74 -0.43 -1.03
C GLY A 135 -8.60 0.41 -1.60
N PRO A 136 -8.75 1.74 -1.54
CA PRO A 136 -7.70 2.66 -1.91
C PRO A 136 -6.64 2.77 -0.82
N THR A 137 -5.39 2.95 -1.26
CA THR A 137 -4.26 3.32 -0.42
C THR A 137 -3.74 4.68 -0.87
N PHE A 138 -3.69 5.63 0.03
CA PHE A 138 -3.08 6.94 -0.20
C PHE A 138 -1.62 6.87 0.22
N SER A 139 -0.71 7.02 -0.74
CA SER A 139 0.73 6.92 -0.53
C SER A 139 1.38 8.29 -0.64
N PHE A 140 2.06 8.70 0.42
CA PHE A 140 2.79 9.96 0.51
C PHE A 140 4.28 9.67 0.49
N LEU A 141 5.01 10.21 -0.49
CA LEU A 141 6.45 10.07 -0.56
C LEU A 141 7.09 10.97 0.51
N VAL A 142 7.80 10.38 1.45
CA VAL A 142 8.48 11.06 2.57
C VAL A 142 9.95 11.27 2.27
N GLY A 143 10.57 10.38 1.51
CA GLY A 143 11.98 10.47 1.14
C GLY A 143 12.37 9.57 -0.02
N SER A 144 13.39 9.96 -0.75
CA SER A 144 13.98 9.14 -1.82
C SER A 144 15.46 9.45 -1.97
N ASN A 145 16.22 8.47 -2.48
CA ASN A 145 17.61 8.65 -2.87
C ASN A 145 17.78 8.89 -4.37
N LEU A 146 16.69 9.23 -5.06
CA LEU A 146 16.71 9.55 -6.50
C LEU A 146 17.49 10.84 -6.77
N LYS A 147 18.36 10.80 -7.79
CA LYS A 147 19.01 11.99 -8.31
C LYS A 147 18.02 12.87 -9.08
N ASP A 148 18.34 14.17 -9.27
CA ASP A 148 17.49 15.23 -9.83
C ASP A 148 16.96 15.00 -11.25
N VAL A 149 17.30 13.88 -11.89
CA VAL A 149 16.89 13.54 -13.27
C VAL A 149 15.43 13.07 -13.34
N ASN A 150 14.85 12.63 -12.25
CA ASN A 150 13.49 12.07 -12.19
C ASN A 150 12.54 12.95 -11.38
N ASN A 151 11.40 13.30 -11.96
CA ASN A 151 10.29 13.91 -11.24
C ASN A 151 9.37 12.82 -10.67
N TYR A 152 9.08 12.89 -9.39
CA TYR A 152 8.14 11.98 -8.71
C TYR A 152 6.88 12.71 -8.27
N THR A 153 5.79 11.99 -8.23
CA THR A 153 4.52 12.50 -7.72
C THR A 153 4.52 12.33 -6.19
N PRO A 154 4.41 13.43 -5.42
CA PRO A 154 4.49 13.36 -3.96
C PRO A 154 3.34 12.58 -3.32
N VAL A 155 2.21 12.46 -4.02
CA VAL A 155 1.02 11.73 -3.55
C VAL A 155 0.53 10.82 -4.65
N SER A 156 0.35 9.55 -4.35
CA SER A 156 -0.20 8.57 -5.29
C SER A 156 -1.36 7.80 -4.67
N VAL A 157 -2.34 7.45 -5.50
CA VAL A 157 -3.48 6.60 -5.12
C VAL A 157 -3.30 5.23 -5.75
N ILE A 158 -3.37 4.22 -4.92
CA ILE A 158 -3.12 2.83 -5.26
C ILE A 158 -4.35 2.03 -4.87
N MET A 159 -4.84 1.16 -5.75
CA MET A 159 -5.87 0.18 -5.37
C MET A 159 -5.22 -1.07 -4.83
N HIS A 160 -5.75 -1.53 -3.71
CA HIS A 160 -5.37 -2.75 -3.03
C HIS A 160 -6.47 -3.80 -3.20
N PHE A 161 -6.06 -5.02 -3.54
CA PHE A 161 -6.90 -6.23 -3.52
C PHE A 161 -6.15 -7.29 -2.74
N GLY A 162 -6.74 -7.77 -1.69
CA GLY A 162 -6.11 -8.75 -0.81
C GLY A 162 -7.06 -9.85 -0.38
N ALA A 163 -6.47 -10.97 -0.01
CA ALA A 163 -7.14 -12.07 0.66
C ALA A 163 -6.24 -12.58 1.79
N GLY A 164 -6.85 -13.09 2.84
CA GLY A 164 -6.10 -13.55 3.98
C GLY A 164 -6.92 -14.44 4.90
N ILE A 165 -6.26 -14.82 5.97
CA ILE A 165 -6.85 -15.59 7.06
C ILE A 165 -6.59 -14.88 8.38
N GLU A 166 -7.57 -14.88 9.24
CA GLU A 166 -7.44 -14.45 10.62
C GLU A 166 -7.32 -15.69 11.52
N LEU A 167 -6.33 -15.68 12.39
CA LEU A 167 -6.04 -16.76 13.33
C LEU A 167 -6.31 -16.29 14.75
N TYR A 168 -7.09 -17.08 15.49
CA TYR A 168 -7.40 -16.85 16.91
C TYR A 168 -7.89 -15.43 17.23
N ARG A 169 -8.53 -14.75 16.26
CA ARG A 169 -9.03 -13.37 16.36
C ARG A 169 -7.96 -12.29 16.61
N HIS A 170 -6.67 -12.65 16.63
CA HIS A 170 -5.57 -11.71 16.93
C HIS A 170 -4.63 -11.52 15.77
N LEU A 171 -4.24 -12.58 15.11
CA LEU A 171 -3.26 -12.53 14.03
C LEU A 171 -3.95 -12.68 12.67
N GLN A 172 -3.71 -11.74 11.78
CA GLN A 172 -4.10 -11.87 10.38
C GLN A 172 -2.87 -12.13 9.53
N LEU A 173 -3.01 -12.97 8.51
CA LEU A 173 -2.04 -13.13 7.44
C LEU A 173 -2.73 -12.79 6.13
N GLN A 174 -2.23 -11.79 5.43
CA GLN A 174 -2.85 -11.27 4.22
C GLN A 174 -1.83 -11.19 3.10
N GLY A 175 -2.19 -11.72 1.93
CA GLY A 175 -1.52 -11.46 0.66
C GLY A 175 -2.35 -10.51 -0.18
N GLY A 176 -1.71 -9.57 -0.87
CA GLY A 176 -2.43 -8.60 -1.68
C GLY A 176 -1.67 -8.17 -2.92
N PHE A 177 -2.43 -7.73 -3.90
CA PHE A 177 -1.95 -7.11 -5.12
C PHE A 177 -2.33 -5.65 -5.16
N ASN A 178 -1.38 -4.80 -5.50
CA ASN A 178 -1.53 -3.36 -5.52
C ASN A 178 -1.19 -2.82 -6.90
N PHE A 179 -2.02 -1.89 -7.40
CA PHE A 179 -1.73 -1.18 -8.63
C PHE A 179 -2.07 0.31 -8.51
N SER A 180 -1.17 1.15 -9.03
CA SER A 180 -1.37 2.59 -9.05
C SER A 180 -2.41 2.98 -10.09
N ILE A 181 -3.39 3.80 -9.69
CA ILE A 181 -4.39 4.39 -10.60
C ILE A 181 -3.78 5.58 -11.34
N GLY A 182 -2.81 6.28 -10.74
CA GLY A 182 -2.14 7.44 -11.29
C GLY A 182 -0.71 7.18 -11.75
N GLN A 183 -0.08 8.23 -12.27
CA GLN A 183 1.33 8.23 -12.66
C GLN A 183 2.19 8.37 -11.39
N THR A 184 3.14 7.45 -11.19
CA THR A 184 4.01 7.46 -10.01
C THR A 184 5.35 8.14 -10.28
N LEU A 185 5.86 8.04 -11.51
CA LEU A 185 7.14 8.58 -11.94
C LEU A 185 7.02 9.19 -13.34
N ARG A 186 7.66 10.35 -13.55
CA ARG A 186 7.90 10.93 -14.87
C ARG A 186 9.39 11.15 -15.04
N THR A 187 9.96 10.63 -16.12
CA THR A 187 11.35 10.91 -16.48
C THR A 187 11.39 12.15 -17.34
N LYS A 188 12.19 13.15 -16.96
CA LYS A 188 12.33 14.43 -17.68
C LYS A 188 12.92 14.30 -19.09
N LEU A 189 13.62 13.19 -19.37
CA LEU A 189 14.34 12.96 -20.62
C LEU A 189 13.52 12.25 -21.70
N LEU A 190 12.37 11.69 -21.36
CA LEU A 190 11.50 10.94 -22.26
C LEU A 190 10.05 11.37 -21.99
N ASP A 191 9.51 12.22 -22.84
CA ASP A 191 8.20 12.90 -22.67
C ASP A 191 6.99 11.93 -22.49
N GLU A 192 7.14 10.64 -22.80
CA GLU A 192 6.06 9.64 -22.76
C GLU A 192 6.30 8.46 -21.79
N ASN A 193 7.40 8.42 -21.05
CA ASN A 193 7.68 7.29 -20.15
C ASN A 193 6.94 7.44 -18.82
N ILE A 194 5.74 6.85 -18.78
CA ILE A 194 4.88 6.78 -17.59
C ILE A 194 5.14 5.43 -16.92
N ALA A 195 5.68 5.45 -15.71
CA ALA A 195 5.81 4.26 -14.90
C ALA A 195 4.56 4.04 -14.03
N LYS A 196 3.97 2.85 -14.11
CA LYS A 196 2.92 2.39 -13.21
C LYS A 196 3.54 1.45 -12.19
N ASN A 197 3.31 1.70 -10.92
CA ASN A 197 3.76 0.85 -9.85
C ASN A 197 2.78 -0.32 -9.67
N ARG A 198 3.28 -1.54 -9.76
CA ARG A 198 2.55 -2.77 -9.44
C ARG A 198 3.38 -3.56 -8.46
N TYR A 199 2.77 -4.02 -7.38
CA TYR A 199 3.51 -4.77 -6.38
C TYR A 199 2.61 -5.71 -5.58
N TRP A 200 3.21 -6.78 -5.12
CA TRP A 200 2.61 -7.70 -4.18
C TRP A 200 2.96 -7.30 -2.76
N THR A 201 2.05 -7.51 -1.84
CA THR A 201 2.27 -7.32 -0.42
C THR A 201 1.95 -8.58 0.34
N ILE A 202 2.75 -8.83 1.38
CA ILE A 202 2.42 -9.81 2.41
C ILE A 202 2.46 -9.06 3.73
N THR A 203 1.35 -9.07 4.46
CA THR A 203 1.21 -8.36 5.74
C THR A 203 0.71 -9.28 6.82
N ALA A 204 1.16 -9.03 8.04
CA ALA A 204 0.78 -9.76 9.24
C ALA A 204 0.32 -8.75 10.33
N PRO A 205 -0.93 -8.27 10.28
CA PRO A 205 -1.52 -7.49 11.35
C PRO A 205 -1.71 -8.33 12.62
N TYR A 206 -1.30 -7.79 13.75
CA TYR A 206 -1.56 -8.34 15.08
C TYR A 206 -2.42 -7.37 15.88
N PHE A 207 -3.61 -7.78 16.28
CA PHE A 207 -4.55 -6.98 17.05
C PHE A 207 -4.42 -7.26 18.54
N PHE A 208 -4.37 -6.19 19.31
CA PHE A 208 -4.38 -6.28 20.76
C PHE A 208 -5.78 -6.68 21.22
N LYS A 209 -5.84 -7.47 22.31
CA LYS A 209 -7.10 -7.82 22.95
C LYS A 209 -7.59 -6.59 23.72
N GLU A 210 -8.85 -6.20 23.48
CA GLU A 210 -9.58 -5.39 24.46
C GLU A 210 -9.96 -6.20 25.66
#